data_348dfc94b030718336cd9c06de5020f8
#
_entry.id   348dfc94b030718336cd9c06de5020f8
#
_cell.length_a   1.000
_cell.length_b   1.000
_cell.length_c   1.000
_cell.angle_alpha   90.00
_cell.angle_beta   90.00
_cell.angle_gamma   90.00
#
_symmetry.space_group_name_H-M   'P 1'
#
loop_
_entity.id
_entity.type
_entity.pdbx_description
1 polymer ?
#
loop_
_entity_poly.entity_id
_entity_poly.type
_entity_poly.pdbx_seq_one_letter_code
_entity_poly.pdbx_strand_id
1 'polypeptide(L)'
;MPISIRVCEPNEIAPLRECYRAEMDCQIIHDSIHARPGWTTEYALDLNGATVGYGSVAIAGPWTTSHALYEFYVKGDSRRRTFDLFAALLATSSATIIETQTNAPILSVMLHTFGQNVRAEAILFEDRFETRLVPEGSGFRSAGGGDAEMLKMLDLDEAAGWVVTLNGGIAGAGGVLYHYNRPYGDIYMKIAELFRGKGLGAYLVQELKAACRAGGSVPAARCNVGNVASRRTLQKAGFVPCANLITGDLVRDTQS
;
A
#
# COMPACT_ATOMS: atom_id res chain seq x y z
N MET A 1 28.43 -2.38 21.85
CA MET A 1 27.18 -1.85 22.38
C MET A 1 26.16 -2.97 22.27
N PRO A 2 25.54 -3.43 23.35
CA PRO A 2 24.58 -4.52 23.35
C PRO A 2 23.31 -4.09 22.56
N ILE A 3 22.85 -5.01 21.71
CA ILE A 3 21.57 -4.93 21.00
C ILE A 3 20.61 -5.90 21.68
N SER A 4 19.37 -5.51 21.90
CA SER A 4 18.30 -6.40 22.30
C SER A 4 17.04 -6.10 21.48
N ILE A 5 16.31 -7.17 21.16
CA ILE A 5 15.06 -7.13 20.44
C ILE A 5 13.99 -7.69 21.38
N ARG A 6 12.91 -6.97 21.56
CA ARG A 6 11.80 -7.41 22.39
C ARG A 6 10.47 -7.24 21.66
N VAL A 7 9.56 -8.16 21.88
CA VAL A 7 8.14 -7.97 21.48
C VAL A 7 7.55 -6.86 22.34
N CYS A 8 6.75 -6.01 21.74
CA CYS A 8 6.13 -4.87 22.42
C CYS A 8 4.71 -4.62 21.92
N GLU A 9 3.99 -3.77 22.62
CA GLU A 9 2.66 -3.37 22.21
C GLU A 9 2.72 -2.29 21.12
N PRO A 10 1.72 -2.20 20.21
CA PRO A 10 1.70 -1.20 19.13
C PRO A 10 1.84 0.25 19.59
N ASN A 11 1.33 0.59 20.78
CA ASN A 11 1.42 1.92 21.33
C ASN A 11 2.84 2.33 21.74
N GLU A 12 3.71 1.38 22.07
CA GLU A 12 5.12 1.66 22.42
C GLU A 12 5.92 2.15 21.21
N ILE A 13 5.60 1.66 20.03
CA ILE A 13 6.28 2.06 18.78
C ILE A 13 5.57 3.18 18.03
N ALA A 14 4.39 3.62 18.48
CA ALA A 14 3.61 4.65 17.78
C ALA A 14 4.41 5.93 17.47
N PRO A 15 5.23 6.50 18.39
CA PRO A 15 6.06 7.67 18.08
C PRO A 15 7.11 7.39 16.99
N LEU A 16 7.64 6.16 16.92
CA LEU A 16 8.61 5.77 15.89
C LEU A 16 7.94 5.57 14.53
N ARG A 17 6.71 5.10 14.52
CA ARG A 17 5.91 4.99 13.30
C ARG A 17 5.57 6.36 12.71
N GLU A 18 5.29 7.36 13.53
CA GLU A 18 5.13 8.74 13.04
C GLU A 18 6.43 9.29 12.41
N CYS A 19 7.58 9.04 13.04
CA CYS A 19 8.88 9.39 12.44
C CYS A 19 9.09 8.66 11.11
N TYR A 20 8.78 7.36 11.05
CA TYR A 20 8.89 6.58 9.82
C TYR A 20 8.04 7.15 8.68
N ARG A 21 6.78 7.47 8.96
CA ARG A 21 5.86 8.07 7.98
C ARG A 21 6.34 9.41 7.46
N ALA A 22 6.80 10.27 8.37
CA ALA A 22 7.29 11.60 8.03
C ALA A 22 8.55 11.55 7.17
N GLU A 23 9.44 10.58 7.42
CA GLU A 23 10.70 10.45 6.70
C GLU A 23 10.56 9.73 5.35
N MET A 24 9.73 8.68 5.29
CA MET A 24 9.63 7.85 4.09
C MET A 24 8.68 8.42 3.05
N ASP A 25 7.62 9.12 3.49
CA ASP A 25 6.56 9.66 2.63
C ASP A 25 6.05 8.66 1.57
N CYS A 26 5.93 7.40 1.99
CA CYS A 26 5.54 6.28 1.14
C CYS A 26 4.02 6.11 1.13
N GLN A 27 3.47 5.70 0.00
CA GLN A 27 2.03 5.49 -0.16
C GLN A 27 1.52 4.28 0.61
N ILE A 28 2.25 3.18 0.62
CA ILE A 28 1.82 1.91 1.20
C ILE A 28 2.52 1.69 2.54
N ILE A 29 1.92 2.19 3.60
CA ILE A 29 2.23 1.82 4.97
C ILE A 29 0.96 1.24 5.53
N HIS A 30 0.99 -0.05 5.91
CA HIS A 30 -0.21 -0.80 6.29
C HIS A 30 -0.78 -0.39 7.65
N ASP A 31 -1.32 0.82 7.73
CA ASP A 31 -1.82 1.38 8.99
C ASP A 31 -2.96 0.56 9.59
N SER A 32 -3.88 0.11 8.76
CA SER A 32 -5.08 -0.60 9.20
C SER A 32 -4.80 -1.96 9.85
N ILE A 33 -3.69 -2.63 9.52
CA ILE A 33 -3.39 -3.95 10.09
C ILE A 33 -2.92 -3.86 11.54
N HIS A 34 -2.27 -2.76 11.94
CA HIS A 34 -1.90 -2.50 13.33
C HIS A 34 -3.11 -2.33 14.26
N ALA A 35 -4.25 -1.88 13.71
CA ALA A 35 -5.49 -1.74 14.46
C ALA A 35 -6.28 -3.06 14.59
N ARG A 36 -5.82 -4.14 13.95
CA ARG A 36 -6.50 -5.45 13.97
C ARG A 36 -5.83 -6.38 14.98
N PRO A 37 -6.51 -6.76 16.08
CA PRO A 37 -5.93 -7.65 17.08
C PRO A 37 -5.41 -8.95 16.46
N GLY A 38 -4.16 -9.32 16.80
CA GLY A 38 -3.53 -10.56 16.33
C GLY A 38 -3.09 -10.57 14.86
N TRP A 39 -3.08 -9.42 14.18
CA TRP A 39 -2.61 -9.36 12.79
C TRP A 39 -1.12 -9.08 12.67
N THR A 40 -0.51 -8.50 13.70
CA THR A 40 0.88 -8.09 13.69
C THR A 40 1.60 -8.49 14.97
N THR A 41 2.91 -8.64 14.88
CA THR A 41 3.83 -8.70 16.01
C THR A 41 4.79 -7.54 15.88
N GLU A 42 4.82 -6.69 16.91
CA GLU A 42 5.67 -5.52 16.97
C GLU A 42 6.94 -5.81 17.76
N TYR A 43 8.05 -5.29 17.27
CA TYR A 43 9.38 -5.46 17.89
C TYR A 43 10.02 -4.10 18.16
N ALA A 44 10.36 -3.83 19.39
CA ALA A 44 11.24 -2.70 19.74
C ALA A 44 12.70 -3.12 19.56
N LEU A 45 13.48 -2.23 18.96
CA LEU A 45 14.92 -2.40 18.74
C LEU A 45 15.66 -1.52 19.73
N ASP A 46 16.33 -2.15 20.68
CA ASP A 46 17.02 -1.43 21.75
C ASP A 46 18.55 -1.47 21.54
N LEU A 47 19.20 -0.34 21.78
CA LEU A 47 20.64 -0.18 21.77
C LEU A 47 21.08 0.44 23.10
N ASN A 48 21.88 -0.28 23.89
CA ASN A 48 22.27 0.14 25.25
C ASN A 48 21.08 0.44 26.18
N GLY A 49 19.96 -0.29 26.03
CA GLY A 49 18.75 -0.10 26.84
C GLY A 49 17.83 1.02 26.39
N ALA A 50 18.17 1.73 25.31
CA ALA A 50 17.31 2.76 24.71
C ALA A 50 16.68 2.27 23.42
N THR A 51 15.37 2.46 23.24
CA THR A 51 14.66 2.11 22.00
C THR A 51 15.04 3.09 20.89
N VAL A 52 15.71 2.56 19.86
CA VAL A 52 16.24 3.32 18.72
C VAL A 52 15.52 3.03 17.40
N GLY A 53 14.63 2.05 17.37
CA GLY A 53 13.93 1.66 16.17
C GLY A 53 12.84 0.63 16.46
N TYR A 54 12.18 0.17 15.41
CA TYR A 54 11.18 -0.90 15.50
C TYR A 54 11.15 -1.74 14.22
N GLY A 55 10.54 -2.92 14.32
CA GLY A 55 10.14 -3.75 13.19
C GLY A 55 8.73 -4.27 13.40
N SER A 56 7.95 -4.42 12.33
CA SER A 56 6.59 -4.95 12.38
C SER A 56 6.41 -6.11 11.42
N VAL A 57 5.92 -7.23 11.92
CA VAL A 57 5.70 -8.45 11.16
C VAL A 57 4.23 -8.77 11.08
N ALA A 58 3.68 -8.81 9.87
CA ALA A 58 2.32 -9.27 9.61
C ALA A 58 2.25 -10.79 9.66
N ILE A 59 1.27 -11.32 10.41
CA ILE A 59 1.16 -12.76 10.73
C ILE A 59 -0.23 -13.35 10.44
N ALA A 60 -1.19 -12.52 10.00
CA ALA A 60 -2.56 -12.95 9.72
C ALA A 60 -3.05 -12.45 8.36
N GLY A 61 -4.25 -12.85 7.96
CA GLY A 61 -4.83 -12.54 6.66
C GLY A 61 -3.98 -13.10 5.50
N PRO A 62 -3.52 -12.29 4.54
CA PRO A 62 -2.68 -12.75 3.43
C PRO A 62 -1.33 -13.33 3.87
N TRP A 63 -0.87 -12.99 5.06
CA TRP A 63 0.45 -13.38 5.59
C TRP A 63 0.42 -14.57 6.56
N THR A 64 -0.71 -15.28 6.67
CA THR A 64 -0.87 -16.44 7.59
C THR A 64 0.14 -17.57 7.30
N THR A 65 0.49 -17.80 6.04
CA THR A 65 1.44 -18.84 5.62
C THR A 65 2.86 -18.33 5.40
N SER A 66 3.03 -17.03 5.26
CA SER A 66 4.33 -16.40 4.99
C SER A 66 4.37 -15.06 5.71
N HIS A 67 4.87 -15.10 6.97
CA HIS A 67 4.92 -13.91 7.80
C HIS A 67 5.81 -12.84 7.17
N ALA A 68 5.27 -11.65 6.97
CA ALA A 68 5.95 -10.57 6.26
C ALA A 68 6.49 -9.50 7.22
N LEU A 69 7.79 -9.27 7.19
CA LEU A 69 8.36 -8.03 7.73
C LEU A 69 8.04 -6.91 6.73
N TYR A 70 7.15 -5.98 7.12
CA TYR A 70 6.63 -4.94 6.24
C TYR A 70 6.95 -3.50 6.72
N GLU A 71 7.37 -3.33 7.97
CA GLU A 71 7.93 -2.08 8.48
C GLU A 71 9.23 -2.35 9.24
N PHE A 72 10.24 -1.51 9.00
CA PHE A 72 11.51 -1.49 9.72
C PHE A 72 12.04 -0.07 9.70
N TYR A 73 12.28 0.46 10.90
CA TYR A 73 12.75 1.81 11.08
C TYR A 73 13.82 1.90 12.14
N VAL A 74 14.83 2.72 11.88
CA VAL A 74 15.91 3.06 12.82
C VAL A 74 16.06 4.58 12.83
N LYS A 75 16.07 5.19 14.03
CA LYS A 75 16.30 6.63 14.22
C LYS A 75 17.61 7.07 13.57
N GLY A 76 17.64 8.30 13.01
CA GLY A 76 18.77 8.85 12.28
C GLY A 76 20.12 8.65 12.95
N ASP A 77 20.24 8.99 14.24
CA ASP A 77 21.49 8.89 15.01
C ASP A 77 22.01 7.44 15.19
N SER A 78 21.11 6.46 15.05
CA SER A 78 21.43 5.03 15.23
C SER A 78 21.59 4.28 13.91
N ARG A 79 21.40 4.91 12.76
CA ARG A 79 21.39 4.28 11.42
C ARG A 79 22.69 3.60 11.04
N ARG A 80 23.83 4.02 11.60
CA ARG A 80 25.11 3.30 11.43
C ARG A 80 25.07 1.85 11.94
N ARG A 81 24.04 1.47 12.72
CA ARG A 81 23.84 0.12 13.25
C ARG A 81 22.68 -0.61 12.58
N THR A 82 22.16 -0.10 11.44
CA THR A 82 20.98 -0.62 10.75
C THR A 82 21.12 -2.11 10.44
N PHE A 83 22.24 -2.57 9.88
CA PHE A 83 22.45 -3.97 9.54
C PHE A 83 22.48 -4.88 10.77
N ASP A 84 23.16 -4.47 11.84
CA ASP A 84 23.24 -5.26 13.08
C ASP A 84 21.87 -5.38 13.75
N LEU A 85 21.10 -4.27 13.79
CA LEU A 85 19.75 -4.23 14.34
C LEU A 85 18.79 -5.09 13.50
N PHE A 86 18.94 -5.06 12.17
CA PHE A 86 18.14 -5.86 11.28
C PHE A 86 18.45 -7.35 11.41
N ALA A 87 19.72 -7.74 11.46
CA ALA A 87 20.11 -9.12 11.68
C ALA A 87 19.59 -9.66 13.03
N ALA A 88 19.66 -8.86 14.09
CA ALA A 88 19.11 -9.23 15.40
C ALA A 88 17.58 -9.37 15.36
N LEU A 89 16.86 -8.49 14.63
CA LEU A 89 15.42 -8.61 14.40
C LEU A 89 15.08 -9.89 13.66
N LEU A 90 15.80 -10.24 12.60
CA LEU A 90 15.57 -11.48 11.85
C LEU A 90 15.77 -12.73 12.73
N ALA A 91 16.80 -12.73 13.59
CA ALA A 91 17.06 -13.84 14.50
C ALA A 91 15.95 -14.04 15.54
N THR A 92 15.21 -12.97 15.87
CA THR A 92 14.17 -12.98 16.92
C THR A 92 12.76 -13.13 16.35
N SER A 93 12.52 -12.62 15.13
CA SER A 93 11.18 -12.56 14.55
C SER A 93 10.77 -13.84 13.81
N SER A 94 9.46 -13.99 13.60
CA SER A 94 8.88 -15.07 12.78
C SER A 94 8.83 -14.77 11.28
N ALA A 95 9.36 -13.62 10.83
CA ALA A 95 9.29 -13.22 9.43
C ALA A 95 9.96 -14.24 8.51
N THR A 96 9.30 -14.60 7.42
CA THR A 96 9.82 -15.49 6.37
C THR A 96 10.00 -14.78 5.04
N ILE A 97 9.33 -13.63 4.87
CA ILE A 97 9.45 -12.76 3.71
C ILE A 97 9.64 -11.29 4.17
N ILE A 98 10.13 -10.46 3.27
CA ILE A 98 10.03 -9.01 3.37
C ILE A 98 9.06 -8.53 2.30
N GLU A 99 8.13 -7.66 2.68
CA GLU A 99 7.28 -6.90 1.77
C GLU A 99 7.56 -5.41 1.97
N THR A 100 7.95 -4.71 0.92
CA THR A 100 8.28 -3.29 0.99
C THR A 100 8.04 -2.60 -0.34
N GLN A 101 8.35 -1.32 -0.41
CA GLN A 101 8.28 -0.56 -1.66
C GLN A 101 9.62 0.11 -1.97
N THR A 102 9.93 0.28 -3.26
CA THR A 102 11.24 0.79 -3.70
C THR A 102 11.53 2.22 -3.24
N ASN A 103 10.51 2.99 -2.87
CA ASN A 103 10.63 4.32 -2.26
C ASN A 103 10.67 4.29 -0.71
N ALA A 104 10.78 3.11 -0.08
CA ALA A 104 11.15 2.94 1.33
C ALA A 104 12.62 2.44 1.40
N PRO A 105 13.62 3.32 1.34
CA PRO A 105 14.99 2.95 1.01
C PRO A 105 15.62 1.98 2.02
N ILE A 106 15.37 2.15 3.32
CA ILE A 106 16.01 1.30 4.35
C ILE A 106 15.55 -0.14 4.21
N LEU A 107 14.24 -0.40 4.20
CA LEU A 107 13.73 -1.76 4.11
C LEU A 107 13.97 -2.37 2.72
N SER A 108 13.99 -1.55 1.67
CA SER A 108 14.39 -1.98 0.33
C SER A 108 15.84 -2.47 0.28
N VAL A 109 16.77 -1.75 0.92
CA VAL A 109 18.16 -2.20 1.05
C VAL A 109 18.25 -3.51 1.84
N MET A 110 17.50 -3.63 2.95
CA MET A 110 17.48 -4.87 3.74
C MET A 110 16.94 -6.05 2.92
N LEU A 111 15.89 -5.85 2.11
CA LEU A 111 15.37 -6.88 1.23
C LEU A 111 16.42 -7.39 0.24
N HIS A 112 17.18 -6.49 -0.40
CA HIS A 112 18.21 -6.88 -1.35
C HIS A 112 19.47 -7.47 -0.70
N THR A 113 19.68 -7.23 0.61
CA THR A 113 20.83 -7.75 1.36
C THR A 113 20.54 -9.11 1.99
N PHE A 114 19.35 -9.30 2.56
CA PHE A 114 18.98 -10.48 3.34
C PHE A 114 17.94 -11.36 2.66
N GLY A 115 17.43 -10.92 1.52
CA GLY A 115 16.41 -11.63 0.77
C GLY A 115 16.93 -12.29 -0.52
N GLN A 116 16.13 -13.20 -1.03
CA GLN A 116 16.29 -13.84 -2.34
C GLN A 116 14.95 -13.88 -3.06
N ASN A 117 14.93 -14.27 -4.33
CA ASN A 117 13.71 -14.34 -5.14
C ASN A 117 12.91 -13.03 -5.15
N VAL A 118 13.62 -11.89 -5.16
CA VAL A 118 12.98 -10.56 -5.11
C VAL A 118 12.17 -10.35 -6.38
N ARG A 119 10.89 -9.97 -6.21
CA ARG A 119 9.96 -9.74 -7.31
C ARG A 119 9.07 -8.53 -7.05
N ALA A 120 8.67 -7.87 -8.12
CA ALA A 120 7.69 -6.79 -8.07
C ALA A 120 6.27 -7.35 -8.16
N GLU A 121 5.41 -6.99 -7.21
CA GLU A 121 4.01 -7.37 -7.15
C GLU A 121 3.11 -6.32 -7.80
N ALA A 122 3.36 -5.05 -7.52
CA ALA A 122 2.58 -3.95 -8.03
C ALA A 122 3.45 -2.75 -8.41
N ILE A 123 2.94 -1.94 -9.33
CA ILE A 123 3.45 -0.60 -9.63
C ILE A 123 2.64 0.39 -8.82
N LEU A 124 3.31 1.29 -8.11
CA LEU A 124 2.71 2.40 -7.38
C LEU A 124 2.72 3.65 -8.25
N PHE A 125 1.65 4.43 -8.16
CA PHE A 125 1.44 5.62 -8.96
C PHE A 125 1.15 6.82 -8.07
N GLU A 126 1.76 7.95 -8.41
CA GLU A 126 1.47 9.26 -7.82
C GLU A 126 0.71 10.15 -8.80
N ASP A 127 -0.11 11.03 -8.27
CA ASP A 127 -0.87 12.00 -9.05
C ASP A 127 0.02 13.19 -9.44
N ARG A 128 0.21 13.40 -10.75
CA ARG A 128 1.08 14.47 -11.28
C ARG A 128 0.38 15.43 -12.24
N PHE A 129 -0.59 14.95 -13.00
CA PHE A 129 -1.19 15.73 -14.06
C PHE A 129 -2.71 15.81 -13.92
N GLU A 130 -3.25 17.01 -14.06
CA GLU A 130 -4.67 17.19 -14.23
C GLU A 130 -5.08 16.79 -15.65
N THR A 131 -6.25 16.17 -15.76
CA THR A 131 -6.84 15.77 -17.03
C THR A 131 -8.25 16.28 -17.15
N ARG A 132 -8.77 16.39 -18.38
CA ARG A 132 -10.13 16.87 -18.70
C ARG A 132 -10.81 15.87 -19.63
N LEU A 133 -10.88 14.63 -19.20
CA LEU A 133 -11.51 13.55 -19.95
C LEU A 133 -13.03 13.63 -19.75
N VAL A 134 -13.78 13.65 -20.84
CA VAL A 134 -15.25 13.60 -20.81
C VAL A 134 -15.69 12.74 -21.98
N PRO A 135 -15.75 11.40 -21.86
CA PRO A 135 -16.30 10.54 -22.91
C PRO A 135 -17.76 10.92 -23.19
N GLU A 136 -18.15 10.94 -24.46
CA GLU A 136 -19.51 11.29 -24.86
C GLU A 136 -20.54 10.40 -24.15
N GLY A 137 -21.63 11.01 -23.65
CA GLY A 137 -22.65 10.33 -22.88
C GLY A 137 -22.25 9.82 -21.51
N SER A 138 -21.02 10.11 -21.06
CA SER A 138 -20.56 9.72 -19.71
C SER A 138 -21.09 10.65 -18.63
N GLY A 139 -21.26 10.10 -17.42
CA GLY A 139 -21.54 10.84 -16.20
C GLY A 139 -20.81 10.23 -15.01
N PHE A 140 -20.67 11.01 -13.94
CA PHE A 140 -20.06 10.56 -12.67
C PHE A 140 -20.94 11.03 -11.52
N ARG A 141 -21.21 10.16 -10.56
CA ARG A 141 -21.99 10.46 -9.35
C ARG A 141 -21.65 9.53 -8.20
N SER A 142 -22.05 9.92 -7.00
CA SER A 142 -22.02 9.01 -5.87
C SER A 142 -22.93 7.79 -6.11
N ALA A 143 -22.49 6.64 -5.62
CA ALA A 143 -23.33 5.44 -5.59
C ALA A 143 -24.42 5.62 -4.53
N GLY A 144 -25.62 5.11 -4.82
CA GLY A 144 -26.76 5.13 -3.90
C GLY A 144 -27.30 3.74 -3.62
N GLY A 145 -28.18 3.62 -2.61
CA GLY A 145 -28.75 2.32 -2.22
C GLY A 145 -29.54 1.62 -3.33
N GLY A 146 -30.07 2.36 -4.30
CA GLY A 146 -30.74 1.80 -5.48
C GLY A 146 -29.81 1.20 -6.55
N ASP A 147 -28.48 1.36 -6.40
CA ASP A 147 -27.51 0.88 -7.37
C ASP A 147 -27.03 -0.55 -7.11
N ALA A 148 -27.21 -1.08 -5.89
CA ALA A 148 -26.61 -2.33 -5.44
C ALA A 148 -26.94 -3.53 -6.34
N GLU A 149 -28.18 -3.67 -6.77
CA GLU A 149 -28.59 -4.75 -7.67
C GLU A 149 -27.90 -4.65 -9.03
N MET A 150 -27.81 -3.46 -9.61
CA MET A 150 -27.14 -3.23 -10.88
C MET A 150 -25.62 -3.43 -10.77
N LEU A 151 -25.01 -2.97 -9.68
CA LEU A 151 -23.57 -3.19 -9.42
C LEU A 151 -23.27 -4.69 -9.37
N LYS A 152 -24.07 -5.46 -8.64
CA LYS A 152 -23.98 -6.91 -8.57
C LYS A 152 -24.14 -7.59 -9.95
N MET A 153 -25.16 -7.20 -10.72
CA MET A 153 -25.39 -7.74 -12.07
C MET A 153 -24.22 -7.48 -13.02
N LEU A 154 -23.54 -6.35 -12.86
CA LEU A 154 -22.38 -5.95 -13.68
C LEU A 154 -21.04 -6.47 -13.13
N ASP A 155 -21.05 -7.31 -12.08
CA ASP A 155 -19.84 -7.78 -11.40
C ASP A 155 -18.95 -6.61 -10.94
N LEU A 156 -19.56 -5.59 -10.35
CA LEU A 156 -18.91 -4.41 -9.76
C LEU A 156 -18.98 -4.48 -8.24
N ASP A 157 -18.16 -3.65 -7.56
CA ASP A 157 -18.16 -3.57 -6.10
C ASP A 157 -19.45 -2.91 -5.59
N GLU A 158 -20.27 -3.64 -4.87
CA GLU A 158 -21.53 -3.17 -4.26
C GLU A 158 -21.28 -2.10 -3.17
N ALA A 159 -20.08 -2.06 -2.57
CA ALA A 159 -19.68 -1.06 -1.59
C ALA A 159 -18.95 0.15 -2.20
N ALA A 160 -18.88 0.25 -3.52
CA ALA A 160 -18.25 1.38 -4.19
C ALA A 160 -18.92 2.71 -3.82
N GLY A 161 -18.11 3.73 -3.55
CA GLY A 161 -18.62 5.07 -3.22
C GLY A 161 -19.11 5.85 -4.42
N TRP A 162 -18.67 5.51 -5.64
CA TRP A 162 -18.98 6.22 -6.87
C TRP A 162 -19.20 5.29 -8.05
N VAL A 163 -20.00 5.76 -8.98
CA VAL A 163 -20.26 5.10 -10.26
C VAL A 163 -19.98 6.03 -11.43
N VAL A 164 -19.49 5.46 -12.52
CA VAL A 164 -19.47 6.09 -13.83
C VAL A 164 -20.63 5.54 -14.66
N THR A 165 -21.34 6.42 -15.34
CA THR A 165 -22.47 6.07 -16.20
C THR A 165 -22.13 6.30 -17.67
N LEU A 166 -22.84 5.60 -18.55
CA LEU A 166 -22.84 5.84 -19.99
C LEU A 166 -24.28 5.83 -20.48
N ASN A 167 -24.74 6.93 -21.11
CA ASN A 167 -26.11 7.14 -21.55
C ASN A 167 -27.14 6.86 -20.42
N GLY A 168 -26.82 7.27 -19.20
CA GLY A 168 -27.65 7.10 -18.01
C GLY A 168 -27.55 5.75 -17.31
N GLY A 169 -26.99 4.71 -17.93
CA GLY A 169 -26.77 3.40 -17.32
C GLY A 169 -25.41 3.30 -16.60
N ILE A 170 -25.32 2.54 -15.50
CA ILE A 170 -24.07 2.27 -14.79
C ILE A 170 -23.14 1.47 -15.70
N ALA A 171 -21.88 1.91 -15.83
CA ALA A 171 -20.87 1.30 -16.65
C ALA A 171 -19.61 0.88 -15.87
N GLY A 172 -19.43 1.41 -14.66
CA GLY A 172 -18.32 1.09 -13.79
C GLY A 172 -18.49 1.69 -12.41
N ALA A 173 -17.68 1.24 -11.47
CA ALA A 173 -17.71 1.69 -10.09
C ALA A 173 -16.30 1.78 -9.51
N GLY A 174 -16.13 2.55 -8.45
CA GLY A 174 -14.87 2.70 -7.76
C GLY A 174 -14.96 3.53 -6.49
N GLY A 175 -13.81 3.75 -5.88
CA GLY A 175 -13.74 4.50 -4.64
C GLY A 175 -12.32 4.85 -4.25
N VAL A 176 -12.20 5.40 -3.05
CA VAL A 176 -10.92 5.75 -2.42
C VAL A 176 -10.84 5.04 -1.09
N LEU A 177 -9.78 4.30 -0.88
CA LEU A 177 -9.49 3.57 0.36
C LEU A 177 -8.48 4.36 1.19
N TYR A 178 -8.73 4.47 2.51
CA TYR A 178 -7.91 5.24 3.45
C TYR A 178 -7.21 4.36 4.48
N HIS A 179 -6.96 3.10 4.15
CA HIS A 179 -6.38 2.11 5.06
C HIS A 179 -4.84 2.01 4.98
N TYR A 180 -4.24 2.79 4.10
CA TYR A 180 -2.78 2.93 4.01
C TYR A 180 -2.29 4.21 4.70
N ASN A 181 -1.10 4.65 4.31
CA ASN A 181 -0.46 5.81 4.92
C ASN A 181 -1.21 7.11 4.62
N ARG A 182 -1.53 7.87 5.65
CA ARG A 182 -2.00 9.25 5.48
C ARG A 182 -0.84 10.14 4.98
N PRO A 183 -1.08 11.13 4.10
CA PRO A 183 -2.38 11.62 3.60
C PRO A 183 -2.92 10.89 2.36
N TYR A 184 -2.39 9.76 1.97
CA TYR A 184 -2.74 9.10 0.71
C TYR A 184 -4.10 8.41 0.75
N GLY A 185 -4.88 8.60 -0.34
CA GLY A 185 -6.09 7.84 -0.64
C GLY A 185 -5.83 6.91 -1.83
N ASP A 186 -5.94 5.59 -1.62
CA ASP A 186 -5.71 4.57 -2.65
C ASP A 186 -6.96 4.40 -3.52
N ILE A 187 -6.87 4.84 -4.78
CA ILE A 187 -7.97 4.81 -5.74
C ILE A 187 -8.09 3.42 -6.35
N TYR A 188 -9.29 2.86 -6.29
CA TYR A 188 -9.63 1.63 -6.99
C TYR A 188 -10.82 1.83 -7.92
N MET A 189 -10.90 1.05 -8.99
CA MET A 189 -12.02 1.08 -9.91
C MET A 189 -12.15 -0.20 -10.72
N LYS A 190 -13.37 -0.46 -11.18
CA LYS A 190 -13.68 -1.52 -12.14
C LYS A 190 -14.66 -0.99 -13.18
N ILE A 191 -14.43 -1.28 -14.47
CA ILE A 191 -15.37 -1.04 -15.55
C ILE A 191 -15.95 -2.39 -15.96
N ALA A 192 -17.27 -2.46 -16.02
CA ALA A 192 -17.98 -3.64 -16.48
C ALA A 192 -17.55 -4.00 -17.91
N GLU A 193 -17.45 -5.28 -18.21
CA GLU A 193 -16.78 -5.78 -19.40
C GLU A 193 -17.33 -5.18 -20.71
N LEU A 194 -18.67 -5.08 -20.81
CA LEU A 194 -19.39 -4.52 -21.96
C LEU A 194 -19.04 -3.05 -22.26
N PHE A 195 -18.48 -2.33 -21.29
CA PHE A 195 -18.20 -0.90 -21.39
C PHE A 195 -16.68 -0.58 -21.47
N ARG A 196 -15.82 -1.60 -21.51
CA ARG A 196 -14.37 -1.41 -21.66
C ARG A 196 -13.99 -0.82 -23.02
N GLY A 197 -12.81 -0.23 -23.09
CA GLY A 197 -12.28 0.37 -24.31
C GLY A 197 -12.85 1.74 -24.70
N LYS A 198 -13.84 2.26 -23.95
CA LYS A 198 -14.53 3.54 -24.25
C LYS A 198 -13.96 4.76 -23.46
N GLY A 199 -12.84 4.62 -22.80
CA GLY A 199 -12.21 5.71 -22.03
C GLY A 199 -12.81 5.94 -20.63
N LEU A 200 -13.88 5.23 -20.27
CA LEU A 200 -14.60 5.41 -18.99
C LEU A 200 -13.74 5.13 -17.77
N GLY A 201 -12.79 4.19 -17.84
CA GLY A 201 -11.89 3.92 -16.72
C GLY A 201 -11.00 5.10 -16.36
N ALA A 202 -10.42 5.75 -17.37
CA ALA A 202 -9.58 6.92 -17.14
C ALA A 202 -10.41 8.13 -16.67
N TYR A 203 -11.62 8.28 -17.17
CA TYR A 203 -12.57 9.30 -16.70
C TYR A 203 -12.96 9.05 -15.23
N LEU A 204 -13.33 7.82 -14.88
CA LEU A 204 -13.65 7.46 -13.48
C LEU A 204 -12.49 7.74 -12.55
N VAL A 205 -11.26 7.37 -12.91
CA VAL A 205 -10.06 7.66 -12.12
C VAL A 205 -9.84 9.16 -11.96
N GLN A 206 -10.01 9.95 -13.03
CA GLN A 206 -9.94 11.42 -12.98
C GLN A 206 -10.91 12.00 -11.94
N GLU A 207 -12.16 11.58 -11.96
CA GLU A 207 -13.20 12.06 -11.04
C GLU A 207 -12.92 11.60 -9.59
N LEU A 208 -12.46 10.36 -9.42
CA LEU A 208 -12.04 9.87 -8.10
C LEU A 208 -10.83 10.63 -7.54
N LYS A 209 -9.89 11.08 -8.38
CA LYS A 209 -8.79 11.98 -7.96
C LYS A 209 -9.37 13.30 -7.41
N ALA A 210 -10.32 13.89 -8.11
CA ALA A 210 -10.99 15.11 -7.67
C ALA A 210 -11.72 14.91 -6.34
N ALA A 211 -12.46 13.81 -6.20
CA ALA A 211 -13.15 13.44 -4.96
C ALA A 211 -12.17 13.20 -3.80
N CYS A 212 -11.05 12.52 -4.04
CA CYS A 212 -10.00 12.29 -3.06
C CYS A 212 -9.39 13.61 -2.55
N ARG A 213 -9.04 14.53 -3.45
CA ARG A 213 -8.53 15.86 -3.08
C ARG A 213 -9.57 16.69 -2.33
N ALA A 214 -10.83 16.66 -2.75
CA ALA A 214 -11.92 17.34 -2.05
C ALA A 214 -12.09 16.83 -0.61
N GLY A 215 -11.79 15.54 -0.37
CA GLY A 215 -11.69 14.94 0.97
C GLY A 215 -10.41 15.26 1.75
N GLY A 216 -9.53 16.13 1.22
CA GLY A 216 -8.27 16.54 1.88
C GLY A 216 -7.15 15.52 1.78
N SER A 217 -7.25 14.54 0.87
CA SER A 217 -6.25 13.47 0.70
C SER A 217 -5.47 13.59 -0.61
N VAL A 218 -4.30 12.99 -0.65
CA VAL A 218 -3.45 12.91 -1.83
C VAL A 218 -3.81 11.66 -2.63
N PRO A 219 -4.24 11.79 -3.90
CA PRO A 219 -4.58 10.64 -4.71
C PRO A 219 -3.36 9.74 -4.95
N ALA A 220 -3.50 8.47 -4.64
CA ALA A 220 -2.56 7.41 -4.94
C ALA A 220 -3.27 6.26 -5.65
N ALA A 221 -2.53 5.44 -6.35
CA ALA A 221 -3.07 4.25 -6.98
C ALA A 221 -2.00 3.18 -7.14
N ARG A 222 -2.43 1.95 -7.37
CA ARG A 222 -1.54 0.83 -7.69
C ARG A 222 -2.18 -0.11 -8.69
N CYS A 223 -1.36 -0.83 -9.41
CA CYS A 223 -1.83 -1.94 -10.21
C CYS A 223 -0.79 -3.07 -10.24
N ASN A 224 -1.25 -4.30 -10.39
CA ASN A 224 -0.36 -5.44 -10.60
C ASN A 224 0.55 -5.19 -11.80
N VAL A 225 1.82 -5.61 -11.72
CA VAL A 225 2.84 -5.38 -12.78
C VAL A 225 2.41 -5.92 -14.15
N GLY A 226 1.65 -7.00 -14.20
CA GLY A 226 1.11 -7.60 -15.42
C GLY A 226 -0.15 -6.92 -15.95
N ASN A 227 -0.80 -6.03 -15.19
CA ASN A 227 -2.06 -5.41 -15.59
C ASN A 227 -1.85 -4.17 -16.49
N VAL A 228 -1.53 -4.43 -17.77
CA VAL A 228 -1.28 -3.39 -18.77
C VAL A 228 -2.48 -2.45 -18.95
N ALA A 229 -3.71 -2.97 -18.86
CA ALA A 229 -4.92 -2.18 -19.04
C ALA A 229 -5.09 -1.15 -17.91
N SER A 230 -4.91 -1.57 -16.65
CA SER A 230 -4.95 -0.68 -15.49
C SER A 230 -3.84 0.37 -15.56
N ARG A 231 -2.59 -0.04 -15.87
CA ARG A 231 -1.46 0.87 -16.04
C ARG A 231 -1.76 1.98 -17.06
N ARG A 232 -2.25 1.62 -18.26
CA ARG A 232 -2.62 2.60 -19.29
C ARG A 232 -3.76 3.52 -18.84
N THR A 233 -4.71 3.00 -18.09
CA THR A 233 -5.85 3.76 -17.55
C THR A 233 -5.37 4.80 -16.54
N LEU A 234 -4.51 4.42 -15.59
CA LEU A 234 -3.93 5.32 -14.61
C LEU A 234 -3.08 6.42 -15.27
N GLN A 235 -2.21 6.06 -16.22
CA GLN A 235 -1.40 7.03 -16.97
C GLN A 235 -2.28 8.01 -17.76
N LYS A 236 -3.34 7.54 -18.42
CA LYS A 236 -4.27 8.40 -19.15
C LYS A 236 -5.01 9.37 -18.22
N ALA A 237 -5.23 8.99 -16.97
CA ALA A 237 -5.84 9.85 -15.95
C ALA A 237 -4.83 10.78 -15.24
N GLY A 238 -3.58 10.84 -15.71
CA GLY A 238 -2.56 11.78 -15.22
C GLY A 238 -1.72 11.26 -14.05
N PHE A 239 -1.80 9.97 -13.73
CA PHE A 239 -0.87 9.33 -12.81
C PHE A 239 0.47 9.01 -13.48
N VAL A 240 1.56 9.03 -12.70
CA VAL A 240 2.88 8.56 -13.12
C VAL A 240 3.38 7.46 -12.18
N PRO A 241 4.15 6.48 -12.68
CA PRO A 241 4.74 5.48 -11.81
C PRO A 241 5.80 6.14 -10.91
N CYS A 242 5.80 5.82 -9.61
CA CYS A 242 6.73 6.36 -8.63
C CYS A 242 7.54 5.30 -7.89
N ALA A 243 7.01 4.08 -7.75
CA ALA A 243 7.66 2.99 -7.06
C ALA A 243 7.10 1.62 -7.46
N ASN A 244 7.72 0.56 -6.96
CA ASN A 244 7.16 -0.79 -7.00
C ASN A 244 6.94 -1.30 -5.56
N LEU A 245 5.83 -1.97 -5.33
CA LEU A 245 5.70 -2.89 -4.21
C LEU A 245 6.49 -4.14 -4.56
N ILE A 246 7.43 -4.52 -3.71
CA ILE A 246 8.35 -5.63 -3.91
C ILE A 246 8.33 -6.58 -2.72
N THR A 247 8.52 -7.85 -3.00
CA THR A 247 8.61 -8.90 -1.97
C THR A 247 9.77 -9.83 -2.28
N GLY A 248 10.28 -10.51 -1.26
CA GLY A 248 11.30 -11.54 -1.40
C GLY A 248 11.40 -12.42 -0.17
N ASP A 249 11.90 -13.63 -0.37
CA ASP A 249 12.05 -14.63 0.68
C ASP A 249 13.27 -14.29 1.55
N LEU A 250 13.14 -14.39 2.86
CA LEU A 250 14.27 -14.21 3.77
C LEU A 250 15.19 -15.44 3.75
N VAL A 251 16.48 -15.18 3.56
CA VAL A 251 17.51 -16.19 3.75
C VAL A 251 17.79 -16.27 5.25
N ARG A 252 17.42 -17.39 5.86
CA ARG A 252 17.89 -17.75 7.21
C ARG A 252 19.08 -18.67 7.04
N ASP A 253 20.26 -18.20 7.41
CA ASP A 253 21.40 -19.08 7.50
C ASP A 253 21.06 -20.24 8.45
N THR A 254 20.91 -21.43 7.89
CA THR A 254 20.77 -22.68 8.64
C THR A 254 22.15 -23.14 9.15
N GLN A 255 23.00 -22.20 9.54
CA GLN A 255 24.28 -22.53 10.18
C GLN A 255 24.18 -22.29 11.68
N SER A 256 23.99 -23.37 12.37
CA SER A 256 24.43 -23.56 13.75
C SER A 256 25.35 -24.76 13.82
#